data_5e3555da307706dc8e861de374c251c0
#
_entry.id   5e3555da307706dc8e861de374c251c0
#
_cell.length_a   1.000
_cell.length_b   1.000
_cell.length_c   1.000
_cell.angle_alpha   90.00
_cell.angle_beta   90.00
_cell.angle_gamma   90.00
#
_symmetry.space_group_name_H-M   'P 1'
#
loop_
_entity.id
_entity.type
_entity.pdbx_description
1 polymer ?
#
loop_
_entity_poly.entity_id
_entity_poly.type
_entity_poly.pdbx_seq_one_letter_code
_entity_poly.pdbx_strand_id
1 'polypeptide(L)'
;MSGFLGSEVARRAVASGWIVTGTYYKQRIDIAGTTSVAVDIRDPEAVDAMFERTRPDAVVHTAYLRSGPASEATIVAGTLHVAAAARRRRARMVHMSTDLVFGGRPEPYGVDDHPDPVDDYGRAKAAAERLVGDSERAVIVRSSLLYSDVRPCPAVRMVTEAVPDRRFFVDEYRCPTLVEQLADGLVELAADETTGILHLNAGEVVSRYDFARLIAAHHGVAPVAPGTAAGHETPRPGRVALIPSIPGYVDVSEVLRPRSS
;
A
#
# COMPACT_ATOMS: atom_id res chain seq x y z
N MET A 1 8.28 -5.96 7.17
CA MET A 1 7.43 -5.65 8.35
C MET A 1 7.64 -4.25 8.92
N SER A 2 8.76 -3.58 8.64
CA SER A 2 9.08 -2.25 9.22
C SER A 2 8.27 -1.07 8.65
N GLY A 3 7.54 -1.26 7.55
CA GLY A 3 6.67 -0.23 6.96
C GLY A 3 5.31 -0.11 7.65
N PHE A 4 4.58 0.99 7.36
CA PHE A 4 3.28 1.30 7.93
C PHE A 4 2.25 0.16 7.70
N LEU A 5 2.03 -0.26 6.44
CA LEU A 5 1.14 -1.37 6.11
C LEU A 5 1.68 -2.71 6.63
N GLY A 6 2.95 -3.03 6.37
CA GLY A 6 3.52 -4.33 6.76
C GLY A 6 3.49 -4.59 8.25
N SER A 7 3.61 -3.55 9.09
CA SER A 7 3.47 -3.69 10.54
C SER A 7 2.02 -3.95 10.97
N GLU A 8 1.03 -3.40 10.25
CA GLU A 8 -0.37 -3.68 10.55
C GLU A 8 -0.78 -5.08 10.10
N VAL A 9 -0.39 -5.49 8.89
CA VAL A 9 -0.59 -6.87 8.42
C VAL A 9 -0.02 -7.89 9.42
N ALA A 10 1.19 -7.64 9.95
CA ALA A 10 1.78 -8.55 10.94
C ALA A 10 0.95 -8.64 12.22
N ARG A 11 0.42 -7.51 12.74
CA ARG A 11 -0.45 -7.53 13.94
C ARG A 11 -1.75 -8.28 13.69
N ARG A 12 -2.40 -8.03 12.54
CA ARG A 12 -3.66 -8.71 12.17
C ARG A 12 -3.44 -10.20 11.97
N ALA A 13 -2.37 -10.60 11.29
CA ALA A 13 -2.04 -12.00 11.10
C ALA A 13 -1.80 -12.74 12.44
N VAL A 14 -1.06 -12.11 13.38
CA VAL A 14 -0.89 -12.68 14.73
C VAL A 14 -2.23 -12.80 15.45
N ALA A 15 -3.08 -11.77 15.40
CA ALA A 15 -4.40 -11.79 16.02
C ALA A 15 -5.32 -12.86 15.44
N SER A 16 -5.13 -13.21 14.15
CA SER A 16 -5.83 -14.31 13.45
C SER A 16 -5.18 -15.68 13.63
N GLY A 17 -4.19 -15.81 14.52
CA GLY A 17 -3.56 -17.08 14.87
C GLY A 17 -2.44 -17.55 13.93
N TRP A 18 -1.96 -16.71 13.00
CA TRP A 18 -0.83 -17.06 12.15
C TRP A 18 0.50 -17.04 12.90
N ILE A 19 1.39 -17.96 12.53
CA ILE A 19 2.82 -17.88 12.89
C ILE A 19 3.48 -16.91 11.93
N VAL A 20 3.88 -15.73 12.41
CA VAL A 20 4.32 -14.62 11.56
C VAL A 20 5.83 -14.44 11.65
N THR A 21 6.49 -14.52 10.49
CA THR A 21 7.87 -14.06 10.30
C THR A 21 7.87 -12.77 9.49
N GLY A 22 8.22 -11.67 10.12
CA GLY A 22 8.33 -10.39 9.45
C GLY A 22 9.76 -10.08 8.99
N THR A 23 9.92 -9.56 7.77
CA THR A 23 11.22 -9.15 7.25
C THR A 23 11.46 -7.65 7.41
N TYR A 24 12.72 -7.24 7.54
CA TYR A 24 13.15 -5.85 7.54
C TYR A 24 14.50 -5.72 6.82
N TYR A 25 14.79 -4.53 6.29
CA TYR A 25 16.10 -4.25 5.68
C TYR A 25 17.07 -3.59 6.68
N LYS A 26 16.78 -2.35 7.09
CA LYS A 26 17.67 -1.58 7.99
C LYS A 26 17.10 -1.42 9.39
N GLN A 27 15.82 -1.18 9.50
CA GLN A 27 15.18 -0.88 10.78
C GLN A 27 14.28 -2.04 11.21
N ARG A 28 14.68 -2.69 12.30
CA ARG A 28 13.84 -3.68 12.96
C ARG A 28 12.71 -2.99 13.71
N ILE A 29 11.52 -3.55 13.60
CA ILE A 29 10.38 -3.22 14.47
C ILE A 29 9.97 -4.52 15.16
N ASP A 30 9.88 -4.47 16.48
CA ASP A 30 9.41 -5.60 17.26
C ASP A 30 7.88 -5.52 17.40
N ILE A 31 7.21 -6.56 16.93
CA ILE A 31 5.76 -6.75 17.06
C ILE A 31 5.57 -8.01 17.88
N ALA A 32 4.79 -7.91 18.95
CA ALA A 32 4.51 -9.04 19.82
C ALA A 32 3.95 -10.24 19.02
N GLY A 33 4.42 -11.44 19.31
CA GLY A 33 4.01 -12.65 18.62
C GLY A 33 4.66 -12.88 17.24
N THR A 34 5.63 -12.05 16.83
CA THR A 34 6.33 -12.23 15.55
C THR A 34 7.80 -12.59 15.71
N THR A 35 8.35 -13.30 14.73
CA THR A 35 9.79 -13.43 14.51
C THR A 35 10.25 -12.40 13.48
N SER A 36 11.42 -11.79 13.67
CA SER A 36 11.98 -10.78 12.76
C SER A 36 13.26 -11.28 12.09
N VAL A 37 13.36 -11.11 10.77
CA VAL A 37 14.50 -11.51 9.95
C VAL A 37 15.00 -10.34 9.10
N ALA A 38 16.31 -10.05 9.15
CA ALA A 38 16.94 -9.09 8.27
C ALA A 38 17.11 -9.71 6.87
N VAL A 39 16.56 -9.04 5.85
CA VAL A 39 16.66 -9.47 4.44
C VAL A 39 16.70 -8.25 3.53
N ASP A 40 17.70 -8.19 2.67
CA ASP A 40 17.65 -7.34 1.49
C ASP A 40 16.96 -8.10 0.35
N ILE A 41 15.75 -7.70 -0.01
CA ILE A 41 14.99 -8.39 -1.08
C ILE A 41 15.61 -8.24 -2.47
N ARG A 42 16.59 -7.35 -2.64
CA ARG A 42 17.37 -7.20 -3.89
C ARG A 42 18.43 -8.29 -4.05
N ASP A 43 18.75 -8.99 -2.98
CA ASP A 43 19.68 -10.13 -2.96
C ASP A 43 18.87 -11.44 -3.06
N PRO A 44 18.95 -12.13 -4.22
CA PRO A 44 18.20 -13.37 -4.43
C PRO A 44 18.63 -14.49 -3.49
N GLU A 45 19.91 -14.56 -3.11
CA GLU A 45 20.43 -15.60 -2.22
C GLU A 45 19.90 -15.38 -0.79
N ALA A 46 19.87 -14.13 -0.33
CA ALA A 46 19.28 -13.79 0.97
C ALA A 46 17.77 -14.10 1.02
N VAL A 47 17.04 -13.84 -0.08
CA VAL A 47 15.62 -14.20 -0.20
C VAL A 47 15.44 -15.71 -0.15
N ASP A 48 16.22 -16.47 -0.92
CA ASP A 48 16.13 -17.92 -0.96
C ASP A 48 16.46 -18.56 0.40
N ALA A 49 17.53 -18.11 1.05
CA ALA A 49 17.90 -18.57 2.39
C ALA A 49 16.81 -18.28 3.43
N MET A 50 16.12 -17.13 3.31
CA MET A 50 15.00 -16.81 4.17
C MET A 50 13.83 -17.77 3.95
N PHE A 51 13.43 -18.04 2.71
CA PHE A 51 12.36 -19.01 2.38
C PHE A 51 12.71 -20.43 2.80
N GLU A 52 13.97 -20.86 2.65
CA GLU A 52 14.44 -22.18 3.12
C GLU A 52 14.25 -22.33 4.63
N ARG A 53 14.65 -21.30 5.37
CA ARG A 53 14.61 -21.32 6.83
C ARG A 53 13.19 -21.22 7.40
N THR A 54 12.35 -20.39 6.79
CA THR A 54 11.02 -20.08 7.32
C THR A 54 9.91 -20.96 6.74
N ARG A 55 10.09 -21.50 5.53
CA ARG A 55 9.12 -22.33 4.79
C ARG A 55 7.69 -21.77 4.88
N PRO A 56 7.46 -20.54 4.43
CA PRO A 56 6.15 -19.92 4.59
C PRO A 56 5.10 -20.60 3.72
N ASP A 57 3.89 -20.78 4.25
CA ASP A 57 2.71 -21.18 3.47
C ASP A 57 2.19 -20.00 2.62
N ALA A 58 2.32 -18.77 3.16
CA ALA A 58 1.91 -17.55 2.48
C ALA A 58 2.91 -16.40 2.69
N VAL A 59 2.98 -15.51 1.70
CA VAL A 59 3.80 -14.29 1.72
C VAL A 59 2.94 -13.09 1.37
N VAL A 60 2.85 -12.10 2.26
CA VAL A 60 2.27 -10.79 1.98
C VAL A 60 3.41 -9.82 1.68
N HIS A 61 3.60 -9.51 0.40
CA HIS A 61 4.71 -8.69 -0.08
C HIS A 61 4.33 -7.19 -0.12
N THR A 62 4.70 -6.47 0.94
CA THR A 62 4.44 -5.03 1.09
C THR A 62 5.71 -4.18 1.02
N ALA A 63 6.87 -4.79 0.73
CA ALA A 63 8.15 -4.10 0.73
C ALA A 63 8.33 -3.22 -0.52
N TYR A 64 8.68 -1.95 -0.31
CA TYR A 64 9.02 -1.01 -1.38
C TYR A 64 9.86 0.15 -0.86
N LEU A 65 10.48 0.89 -1.78
CA LEU A 65 11.01 2.24 -1.55
C LEU A 65 10.26 3.20 -2.47
N ARG A 66 9.74 4.30 -1.91
CA ARG A 66 8.96 5.29 -2.69
C ARG A 66 9.82 6.09 -3.67
N SER A 67 11.05 6.38 -3.30
CA SER A 67 11.94 7.27 -4.03
C SER A 67 13.41 6.96 -3.76
N GLY A 68 14.28 7.57 -4.52
CA GLY A 68 15.73 7.41 -4.42
C GLY A 68 16.29 6.36 -5.40
N PRO A 69 17.63 6.32 -5.57
CA PRO A 69 18.29 5.52 -6.60
C PRO A 69 18.02 4.00 -6.53
N ALA A 70 17.67 3.51 -5.35
CA ALA A 70 17.38 2.09 -5.14
C ALA A 70 15.88 1.75 -5.25
N SER A 71 15.00 2.72 -5.57
CA SER A 71 13.55 2.52 -5.57
C SER A 71 13.12 1.48 -6.59
N GLU A 72 13.49 1.65 -7.86
CA GLU A 72 13.15 0.72 -8.94
C GLU A 72 13.70 -0.68 -8.68
N ALA A 73 15.00 -0.80 -8.32
CA ALA A 73 15.61 -2.09 -8.00
C ALA A 73 14.92 -2.78 -6.82
N THR A 74 14.50 -2.04 -5.79
CA THR A 74 13.78 -2.63 -4.65
C THR A 74 12.39 -3.10 -5.07
N ILE A 75 11.68 -2.34 -5.90
CA ILE A 75 10.32 -2.71 -6.35
C ILE A 75 10.38 -3.83 -7.38
N VAL A 76 11.19 -3.70 -8.42
CA VAL A 76 11.18 -4.64 -9.56
C VAL A 76 11.98 -5.90 -9.22
N ALA A 77 13.29 -5.76 -8.94
CA ALA A 77 14.14 -6.92 -8.65
C ALA A 77 13.72 -7.61 -7.34
N GLY A 78 13.39 -6.84 -6.30
CA GLY A 78 12.90 -7.40 -5.05
C GLY A 78 11.62 -8.21 -5.22
N THR A 79 10.65 -7.72 -6.02
CA THR A 79 9.43 -8.48 -6.31
C THR A 79 9.74 -9.73 -7.13
N LEU A 80 10.64 -9.65 -8.12
CA LEU A 80 11.07 -10.81 -8.91
C LEU A 80 11.60 -11.93 -8.00
N HIS A 81 12.54 -11.61 -7.10
CA HIS A 81 13.15 -12.59 -6.22
C HIS A 81 12.14 -13.23 -5.26
N VAL A 82 11.28 -12.42 -4.64
CA VAL A 82 10.23 -12.92 -3.74
C VAL A 82 9.22 -13.79 -4.50
N ALA A 83 8.75 -13.36 -5.67
CA ALA A 83 7.81 -14.14 -6.49
C ALA A 83 8.42 -15.46 -6.96
N ALA A 84 9.69 -15.45 -7.39
CA ALA A 84 10.39 -16.66 -7.80
C ALA A 84 10.55 -17.65 -6.62
N ALA A 85 10.93 -17.18 -5.44
CA ALA A 85 11.05 -18.01 -4.25
C ALA A 85 9.69 -18.57 -3.81
N ALA A 86 8.63 -17.75 -3.81
CA ALA A 86 7.27 -18.19 -3.50
C ALA A 86 6.80 -19.30 -4.47
N ARG A 87 7.01 -19.14 -5.79
CA ARG A 87 6.69 -20.18 -6.79
C ARG A 87 7.44 -21.48 -6.53
N ARG A 88 8.76 -21.42 -6.31
CA ARG A 88 9.58 -22.64 -6.04
C ARG A 88 9.09 -23.39 -4.82
N ARG A 89 8.61 -22.69 -3.80
CA ARG A 89 8.10 -23.26 -2.54
C ARG A 89 6.60 -23.52 -2.53
N ARG A 90 5.91 -23.18 -3.64
CA ARG A 90 4.45 -23.28 -3.73
C ARG A 90 3.74 -22.45 -2.64
N ALA A 91 4.39 -21.41 -2.10
CA ALA A 91 3.80 -20.50 -1.15
C ALA A 91 2.76 -19.60 -1.84
N ARG A 92 1.68 -19.32 -1.15
CA ARG A 92 0.69 -18.30 -1.55
C ARG A 92 1.35 -16.92 -1.58
N MET A 93 1.08 -16.09 -2.58
CA MET A 93 1.62 -14.72 -2.67
C MET A 93 0.52 -13.69 -2.77
N VAL A 94 0.47 -12.75 -1.82
CA VAL A 94 -0.33 -11.54 -1.88
C VAL A 94 0.61 -10.38 -2.17
N HIS A 95 0.55 -9.83 -3.38
CA HIS A 95 1.41 -8.72 -3.81
C HIS A 95 0.70 -7.38 -3.69
N MET A 96 1.21 -6.50 -2.83
CA MET A 96 0.67 -5.15 -2.68
C MET A 96 1.12 -4.24 -3.81
N SER A 97 0.17 -3.75 -4.60
CA SER A 97 0.36 -2.74 -5.65
C SER A 97 -0.25 -1.39 -5.25
N THR A 98 -0.60 -0.55 -6.20
CA THR A 98 -1.01 0.84 -5.99
C THR A 98 -1.96 1.32 -7.09
N ASP A 99 -2.79 2.30 -6.78
CA ASP A 99 -3.59 3.06 -7.74
C ASP A 99 -2.72 3.88 -8.71
N LEU A 100 -1.47 4.19 -8.33
CA LEU A 100 -0.52 4.95 -9.17
C LEU A 100 0.01 4.17 -10.40
N VAL A 101 -0.44 2.92 -10.59
CA VAL A 101 -0.27 2.24 -11.90
C VAL A 101 -1.13 2.89 -12.98
N PHE A 102 -2.05 3.79 -12.61
CA PHE A 102 -2.93 4.51 -13.53
C PHE A 102 -2.57 5.98 -13.68
N GLY A 103 -2.73 6.50 -14.89
CA GLY A 103 -2.39 7.87 -15.28
C GLY A 103 -3.40 8.95 -14.88
N GLY A 104 -4.62 8.55 -14.56
CA GLY A 104 -5.72 9.45 -14.19
C GLY A 104 -6.67 9.75 -15.35
N ARG A 105 -7.97 9.59 -15.08
CA ARG A 105 -9.09 9.90 -16.00
C ARG A 105 -10.36 10.21 -15.20
N PRO A 106 -11.40 10.82 -15.85
CA PRO A 106 -12.68 11.13 -15.17
C PRO A 106 -13.40 9.86 -14.69
N GLU A 107 -13.39 8.78 -15.48
CA GLU A 107 -14.09 7.53 -15.18
C GLU A 107 -13.29 6.70 -14.16
N PRO A 108 -13.96 5.94 -13.28
CA PRO A 108 -13.28 5.02 -12.38
C PRO A 108 -12.56 3.87 -13.12
N TYR A 109 -11.49 3.37 -12.54
CA TYR A 109 -10.71 2.24 -13.06
C TYR A 109 -11.24 0.91 -12.50
N GLY A 110 -11.50 -0.04 -13.41
CA GLY A 110 -11.74 -1.44 -13.09
C GLY A 110 -10.45 -2.25 -13.00
N VAL A 111 -10.55 -3.50 -12.56
CA VAL A 111 -9.39 -4.40 -12.44
C VAL A 111 -8.76 -4.76 -13.79
N ASP A 112 -9.58 -4.76 -14.86
CA ASP A 112 -9.16 -5.10 -16.23
C ASP A 112 -8.55 -3.92 -16.99
N ASP A 113 -8.58 -2.71 -16.42
CA ASP A 113 -7.96 -1.54 -17.04
C ASP A 113 -6.44 -1.68 -17.09
N HIS A 114 -5.87 -1.37 -18.25
CA HIS A 114 -4.42 -1.43 -18.46
C HIS A 114 -3.69 -0.31 -17.69
N PRO A 115 -2.58 -0.63 -17.00
CA PRO A 115 -1.72 0.38 -16.39
C PRO A 115 -1.15 1.37 -17.41
N ASP A 116 -1.23 2.67 -17.09
CA ASP A 116 -0.72 3.79 -17.85
C ASP A 116 0.00 4.84 -16.97
N PRO A 117 0.94 4.41 -16.10
CA PRO A 117 1.50 5.23 -15.03
C PRO A 117 2.27 6.45 -15.55
N VAL A 118 2.13 7.59 -14.85
CA VAL A 118 2.77 8.85 -15.21
C VAL A 118 4.09 9.12 -14.45
N ASP A 119 4.32 8.43 -13.32
CA ASP A 119 5.54 8.59 -12.52
C ASP A 119 6.38 7.31 -12.47
N ASP A 120 7.65 7.43 -12.04
CA ASP A 120 8.59 6.29 -11.98
C ASP A 120 8.15 5.22 -10.98
N TYR A 121 7.53 5.62 -9.88
CA TYR A 121 7.00 4.69 -8.90
C TYR A 121 5.87 3.84 -9.48
N GLY A 122 4.92 4.45 -10.16
CA GLY A 122 3.84 3.74 -10.84
C GLY A 122 4.37 2.80 -11.91
N ARG A 123 5.36 3.25 -12.72
CA ARG A 123 6.03 2.41 -13.73
C ARG A 123 6.70 1.18 -13.10
N ALA A 124 7.44 1.37 -12.00
CA ALA A 124 8.08 0.28 -11.30
C ALA A 124 7.05 -0.71 -10.70
N LYS A 125 5.95 -0.19 -10.13
CA LYS A 125 4.88 -1.06 -9.60
C LYS A 125 4.15 -1.82 -10.69
N ALA A 126 3.83 -1.20 -11.83
CA ALA A 126 3.25 -1.89 -12.98
C ALA A 126 4.20 -2.95 -13.56
N ALA A 127 5.51 -2.71 -13.56
CA ALA A 127 6.51 -3.71 -13.95
C ALA A 127 6.53 -4.88 -12.95
N ALA A 128 6.44 -4.61 -11.65
CA ALA A 128 6.37 -5.63 -10.60
C ALA A 128 5.09 -6.50 -10.71
N GLU A 129 3.93 -5.91 -11.04
CA GLU A 129 2.70 -6.67 -11.30
C GLU A 129 2.90 -7.71 -12.42
N ARG A 130 3.56 -7.34 -13.52
CA ARG A 130 3.87 -8.28 -14.63
C ARG A 130 4.79 -9.42 -14.19
N LEU A 131 5.70 -9.21 -13.24
CA LEU A 131 6.59 -10.25 -12.71
C LEU A 131 5.86 -11.25 -11.79
N VAL A 132 4.87 -10.79 -11.06
CA VAL A 132 3.96 -11.66 -10.31
C VAL A 132 3.12 -12.47 -11.27
N GLY A 133 2.58 -11.83 -12.31
CA GLY A 133 1.88 -12.42 -13.44
C GLY A 133 0.66 -13.25 -13.04
N ASP A 134 0.23 -14.10 -13.96
CA ASP A 134 -0.94 -14.97 -13.78
C ASP A 134 -0.56 -16.27 -13.02
N SER A 135 0.06 -16.13 -11.86
CA SER A 135 0.37 -17.27 -11.01
C SER A 135 -0.89 -17.80 -10.35
N GLU A 136 -1.15 -19.10 -10.46
CA GLU A 136 -2.28 -19.78 -9.81
C GLU A 136 -2.28 -19.66 -8.28
N ARG A 137 -1.20 -19.17 -7.70
CA ARG A 137 -1.06 -18.98 -6.25
C ARG A 137 -0.70 -17.54 -5.87
N ALA A 138 -1.00 -16.59 -6.73
CA ALA A 138 -0.76 -15.19 -6.45
C ALA A 138 -1.99 -14.33 -6.71
N VAL A 139 -2.14 -13.28 -5.88
CA VAL A 139 -3.10 -12.20 -6.08
C VAL A 139 -2.37 -10.87 -5.99
N ILE A 140 -2.72 -9.95 -6.89
CA ILE A 140 -2.22 -8.59 -6.91
C ILE A 140 -3.30 -7.69 -6.33
N VAL A 141 -2.95 -6.92 -5.32
CA VAL A 141 -3.87 -6.00 -4.65
C VAL A 141 -3.47 -4.57 -4.96
N ARG A 142 -4.29 -3.84 -5.71
CA ARG A 142 -4.16 -2.40 -5.89
C ARG A 142 -4.98 -1.69 -4.81
N SER A 143 -4.40 -0.70 -4.17
CA SER A 143 -5.08 0.16 -3.21
C SER A 143 -4.59 1.59 -3.38
N SER A 144 -5.22 2.51 -2.67
CA SER A 144 -4.93 3.95 -2.81
C SER A 144 -4.16 4.48 -1.58
N LEU A 145 -4.38 5.75 -1.24
CA LEU A 145 -3.74 6.40 -0.10
C LEU A 145 -4.09 5.70 1.22
N LEU A 146 -3.08 5.30 1.97
CA LEU A 146 -3.30 4.66 3.26
C LEU A 146 -3.27 5.67 4.40
N TYR A 147 -4.24 5.54 5.31
CA TYR A 147 -4.31 6.31 6.55
C TYR A 147 -4.74 5.42 7.73
N SER A 148 -4.64 5.97 8.93
CA SER A 148 -5.18 5.41 10.18
C SER A 148 -5.66 6.56 11.05
N ASP A 149 -6.74 6.37 11.78
CA ASP A 149 -7.25 7.31 12.77
C ASP A 149 -6.75 6.99 14.20
N VAL A 150 -6.22 5.79 14.40
CA VAL A 150 -5.78 5.28 15.72
C VAL A 150 -4.26 5.20 15.85
N ARG A 151 -3.52 5.33 14.74
CA ARG A 151 -2.06 5.18 14.72
C ARG A 151 -1.38 6.33 13.99
N PRO A 152 -0.17 6.75 14.43
CA PRO A 152 0.64 7.67 13.67
C PRO A 152 0.88 7.15 12.25
N CYS A 153 0.50 7.92 11.25
CA CYS A 153 0.68 7.54 9.85
C CYS A 153 1.20 8.72 9.01
N PRO A 154 1.83 8.45 7.86
CA PRO A 154 2.39 9.50 7.02
C PRO A 154 1.36 10.55 6.57
N ALA A 155 0.12 10.13 6.27
CA ALA A 155 -0.94 11.03 5.84
C ALA A 155 -1.35 12.02 6.94
N VAL A 156 -1.54 11.53 8.17
CA VAL A 156 -1.87 12.38 9.33
C VAL A 156 -0.70 13.30 9.66
N ARG A 157 0.51 12.78 9.74
CA ARG A 157 1.72 13.58 10.01
C ARG A 157 1.91 14.71 9.00
N MET A 158 1.63 14.44 7.72
CA MET A 158 1.71 15.45 6.67
C MET A 158 0.78 16.64 6.93
N VAL A 159 -0.34 16.44 7.60
CA VAL A 159 -1.32 17.49 7.92
C VAL A 159 -1.03 18.13 9.29
N THR A 160 -0.68 17.33 10.30
CA THR A 160 -0.52 17.79 11.68
C THR A 160 0.86 18.41 11.97
N GLU A 161 1.89 18.03 11.19
CA GLU A 161 3.22 18.64 11.31
C GLU A 161 3.26 19.97 10.53
N ALA A 162 3.53 21.06 11.25
CA ALA A 162 3.63 22.39 10.65
C ALA A 162 4.82 22.46 9.69
N VAL A 163 4.52 22.61 8.41
CA VAL A 163 5.51 22.89 7.36
C VAL A 163 5.07 24.18 6.67
N PRO A 164 5.91 25.23 6.70
CA PRO A 164 5.58 26.49 6.02
C PRO A 164 5.20 26.26 4.56
N ASP A 165 4.22 27.02 4.07
CA ASP A 165 3.75 27.02 2.68
C ASP A 165 3.29 25.68 2.11
N ARG A 166 3.09 24.66 2.96
CA ARG A 166 2.54 23.38 2.49
C ARG A 166 1.13 23.57 1.96
N ARG A 167 0.91 23.08 0.75
CA ARG A 167 -0.39 23.11 0.08
C ARG A 167 -0.83 21.70 -0.27
N PHE A 168 -2.15 21.50 -0.30
CA PHE A 168 -2.76 20.23 -0.67
C PHE A 168 -3.56 20.42 -1.97
N PHE A 169 -3.44 19.46 -2.89
CA PHE A 169 -3.93 19.62 -4.25
C PHE A 169 -5.44 19.42 -4.34
N VAL A 170 -6.12 20.38 -4.97
CA VAL A 170 -7.58 20.34 -5.24
C VAL A 170 -7.90 19.51 -6.49
N ASP A 171 -6.91 19.27 -7.34
CA ASP A 171 -6.99 18.62 -8.64
C ASP A 171 -6.36 17.21 -8.68
N GLU A 172 -5.93 16.68 -7.53
CA GLU A 172 -5.47 15.29 -7.37
C GLU A 172 -6.47 14.53 -6.50
N TYR A 173 -7.18 13.55 -7.10
CA TYR A 173 -8.23 12.77 -6.45
C TYR A 173 -7.82 11.33 -6.24
N ARG A 174 -8.16 10.75 -5.08
CA ARG A 174 -7.84 9.38 -4.66
C ARG A 174 -8.97 8.79 -3.82
N CYS A 175 -8.86 7.48 -3.56
CA CYS A 175 -9.74 6.73 -2.66
C CYS A 175 -8.99 6.39 -1.36
N PRO A 176 -8.91 7.29 -0.35
CA PRO A 176 -8.19 7.00 0.89
C PRO A 176 -8.74 5.74 1.57
N THR A 177 -7.83 4.86 2.00
CA THR A 177 -8.16 3.53 2.50
C THR A 177 -7.61 3.35 3.91
N LEU A 178 -8.46 2.91 4.83
CA LEU A 178 -8.06 2.62 6.21
C LEU A 178 -7.10 1.44 6.24
N VAL A 179 -5.90 1.63 6.78
CA VAL A 179 -4.84 0.62 6.75
C VAL A 179 -5.22 -0.64 7.52
N GLU A 180 -6.02 -0.51 8.54
CA GLU A 180 -6.55 -1.60 9.36
C GLU A 180 -7.42 -2.53 8.53
N GLN A 181 -8.37 -2.00 7.76
CA GLN A 181 -9.23 -2.79 6.88
C GLN A 181 -8.46 -3.42 5.71
N LEU A 182 -7.54 -2.67 5.11
CA LEU A 182 -6.68 -3.23 4.07
C LEU A 182 -5.84 -4.40 4.61
N ALA A 183 -5.29 -4.26 5.81
CA ALA A 183 -4.49 -5.32 6.42
C ALA A 183 -5.31 -6.58 6.71
N ASP A 184 -6.57 -6.43 7.17
CA ASP A 184 -7.50 -7.56 7.34
C ASP A 184 -7.73 -8.28 6.00
N GLY A 185 -8.07 -7.54 4.94
CA GLY A 185 -8.26 -8.12 3.60
C GLY A 185 -7.01 -8.81 3.04
N LEU A 186 -5.80 -8.27 3.30
CA LEU A 186 -4.55 -8.93 2.89
C LEU A 186 -4.29 -10.24 3.66
N VAL A 187 -4.67 -10.31 4.94
CA VAL A 187 -4.56 -11.53 5.76
C VAL A 187 -5.57 -12.58 5.30
N GLU A 188 -6.80 -12.18 4.98
CA GLU A 188 -7.81 -13.07 4.40
C GLU A 188 -7.35 -13.63 3.06
N LEU A 189 -6.84 -12.80 2.16
CA LEU A 189 -6.30 -13.23 0.87
C LEU A 189 -5.07 -14.13 0.99
N ALA A 190 -4.32 -14.06 2.09
CA ALA A 190 -3.23 -15.00 2.36
C ALA A 190 -3.73 -16.42 2.71
N ALA A 191 -4.97 -16.53 3.19
CA ALA A 191 -5.60 -17.79 3.59
C ALA A 191 -6.43 -18.44 2.47
N ASP A 192 -6.81 -17.69 1.43
CA ASP A 192 -7.70 -18.15 0.37
C ASP A 192 -6.97 -18.49 -0.95
N GLU A 193 -7.72 -18.87 -1.98
CA GLU A 193 -7.19 -19.24 -3.30
C GLU A 193 -7.47 -18.20 -4.39
N THR A 194 -7.96 -17.00 -4.02
CA THR A 194 -8.26 -15.91 -4.97
C THR A 194 -7.01 -15.51 -5.76
N THR A 195 -7.12 -15.41 -7.07
CA THR A 195 -6.03 -15.04 -7.98
C THR A 195 -6.38 -13.81 -8.81
N GLY A 196 -5.44 -13.35 -9.62
CA GLY A 196 -5.64 -12.19 -10.49
C GLY A 196 -5.42 -10.86 -9.78
N ILE A 197 -6.16 -9.84 -10.18
CA ILE A 197 -6.04 -8.47 -9.68
C ILE A 197 -7.30 -8.08 -8.90
N LEU A 198 -7.11 -7.48 -7.72
CA LEU A 198 -8.19 -6.91 -6.92
C LEU A 198 -7.89 -5.45 -6.58
N HIS A 199 -8.95 -4.67 -6.48
CA HIS A 199 -8.92 -3.33 -5.88
C HIS A 199 -9.49 -3.41 -4.46
N LEU A 200 -8.65 -3.20 -3.45
CA LEU A 200 -9.06 -3.13 -2.05
C LEU A 200 -8.95 -1.68 -1.57
N ASN A 201 -10.05 -0.96 -1.60
CA ASN A 201 -10.14 0.46 -1.27
C ASN A 201 -11.56 0.85 -0.87
N ALA A 202 -11.68 1.99 -0.17
CA ALA A 202 -12.98 2.63 0.05
C ALA A 202 -13.56 3.18 -1.26
N GLY A 203 -14.87 3.32 -1.35
CA GLY A 203 -15.56 3.82 -2.53
C GLY A 203 -15.49 5.34 -2.69
N GLU A 204 -15.30 6.05 -1.60
CA GLU A 204 -15.26 7.52 -1.60
C GLU A 204 -14.02 8.06 -2.32
N VAL A 205 -14.26 9.01 -3.22
CA VAL A 205 -13.21 9.69 -4.00
C VAL A 205 -13.12 11.14 -3.52
N VAL A 206 -11.99 11.51 -2.94
CA VAL A 206 -11.75 12.86 -2.41
C VAL A 206 -10.49 13.48 -3.01
N SER A 207 -10.47 14.82 -3.10
CA SER A 207 -9.24 15.53 -3.45
C SER A 207 -8.19 15.38 -2.32
N ARG A 208 -6.91 15.55 -2.66
CA ARG A 208 -5.84 15.61 -1.63
C ARG A 208 -6.10 16.72 -0.61
N TYR A 209 -6.70 17.81 -1.06
CA TYR A 209 -7.08 18.93 -0.21
C TYR A 209 -8.25 18.59 0.72
N ASP A 210 -9.33 17.99 0.20
CA ASP A 210 -10.46 17.59 1.05
C ASP A 210 -10.07 16.51 2.05
N PHE A 211 -9.24 15.54 1.64
CA PHE A 211 -8.68 14.56 2.56
C PHE A 211 -7.87 15.22 3.69
N ALA A 212 -7.03 16.18 3.36
CA ALA A 212 -6.26 16.93 4.36
C ALA A 212 -7.17 17.76 5.28
N ARG A 213 -8.27 18.33 4.77
CA ARG A 213 -9.28 19.04 5.57
C ARG A 213 -9.98 18.11 6.56
N LEU A 214 -10.35 16.91 6.14
CA LEU A 214 -10.93 15.89 7.02
C LEU A 214 -9.97 15.53 8.17
N ILE A 215 -8.70 15.29 7.86
CA ILE A 215 -7.66 15.02 8.86
C ILE A 215 -7.51 16.21 9.81
N ALA A 216 -7.42 17.44 9.29
CA ALA A 216 -7.24 18.64 10.10
C ALA A 216 -8.42 18.84 11.08
N ALA A 217 -9.64 18.68 10.59
CA ALA A 217 -10.85 18.79 11.42
C ALA A 217 -10.92 17.69 12.50
N HIS A 218 -10.60 16.44 12.13
CA HIS A 218 -10.60 15.30 13.07
C HIS A 218 -9.57 15.46 14.20
N HIS A 219 -8.39 16.00 13.89
CA HIS A 219 -7.32 16.20 14.87
C HIS A 219 -7.31 17.58 15.52
N GLY A 220 -8.26 18.47 15.19
CA GLY A 220 -8.36 19.82 15.77
C GLY A 220 -7.15 20.71 15.46
N VAL A 221 -6.50 20.52 14.31
CA VAL A 221 -5.37 21.37 13.87
C VAL A 221 -5.84 22.49 12.93
N ALA A 222 -4.97 23.47 12.72
CA ALA A 222 -5.28 24.64 11.88
C ALA A 222 -5.71 24.21 10.45
N PRO A 223 -6.59 25.00 9.79
CA PRO A 223 -6.99 24.74 8.42
C PRO A 223 -5.82 24.65 7.44
N VAL A 224 -5.88 23.70 6.52
CA VAL A 224 -4.88 23.50 5.48
C VAL A 224 -5.11 24.43 4.27
N ALA A 225 -4.05 24.73 3.53
CA ALA A 225 -4.15 25.60 2.36
C ALA A 225 -4.32 24.76 1.06
N PRO A 226 -5.19 25.23 0.12
CA PRO A 226 -5.33 24.60 -1.19
C PRO A 226 -4.15 24.92 -2.09
N GLY A 227 -3.87 24.03 -3.03
CA GLY A 227 -2.89 24.17 -4.11
C GLY A 227 -3.34 23.39 -5.34
N THR A 228 -2.54 23.39 -6.39
CA THR A 228 -2.79 22.63 -7.61
C THR A 228 -1.57 21.77 -7.94
N ALA A 229 -1.80 20.57 -8.45
CA ALA A 229 -0.77 19.66 -8.94
C ALA A 229 -0.31 20.09 -10.36
N ALA A 230 -1.05 20.92 -11.04
CA ALA A 230 -0.69 21.42 -12.36
C ALA A 230 0.66 22.17 -12.31
N GLY A 231 1.61 21.76 -13.16
CA GLY A 231 2.96 22.33 -13.19
C GLY A 231 3.92 21.85 -12.09
N HIS A 232 3.54 20.85 -11.28
CA HIS A 232 4.45 20.24 -10.31
C HIS A 232 5.59 19.50 -11.04
N GLU A 233 6.83 19.61 -10.52
CA GLU A 233 8.03 19.03 -11.15
C GLU A 233 7.89 17.52 -11.44
N THR A 234 7.27 16.77 -10.51
CA THR A 234 6.96 15.36 -10.72
C THR A 234 5.55 15.24 -11.27
N PRO A 235 5.35 14.58 -12.44
CA PRO A 235 4.02 14.30 -12.96
C PRO A 235 3.13 13.59 -11.92
N ARG A 236 1.90 14.06 -11.80
CA ARG A 236 0.94 13.50 -10.84
C ARG A 236 -0.35 13.16 -11.59
N PRO A 237 -0.87 11.95 -11.40
CA PRO A 237 -2.16 11.61 -11.99
C PRO A 237 -3.27 12.43 -11.30
N GLY A 238 -4.13 13.06 -12.10
CA GLY A 238 -5.18 13.92 -11.60
C GLY A 238 -6.23 13.14 -10.79
N ARG A 239 -7.12 12.44 -11.47
CA ARG A 239 -8.17 11.62 -10.82
C ARG A 239 -7.90 10.15 -11.03
N VAL A 240 -7.60 9.43 -9.96
CA VAL A 240 -7.56 7.97 -9.94
C VAL A 240 -8.60 7.48 -8.93
N ALA A 241 -9.74 7.04 -9.44
CA ALA A 241 -10.81 6.40 -8.68
C ALA A 241 -10.79 4.92 -9.00
N LEU A 242 -10.66 4.05 -8.00
CA LEU A 242 -10.71 2.60 -8.17
C LEU A 242 -12.12 2.09 -7.88
N ILE A 243 -12.63 1.20 -8.72
CA ILE A 243 -13.86 0.45 -8.44
C ILE A 243 -13.50 -0.65 -7.43
N PRO A 244 -14.03 -0.64 -6.20
CA PRO A 244 -13.72 -1.66 -5.21
C PRO A 244 -14.14 -3.06 -5.69
N SER A 245 -13.25 -4.05 -5.57
CA SER A 245 -13.56 -5.45 -5.87
C SER A 245 -14.38 -6.12 -4.76
N ILE A 246 -14.21 -5.65 -3.53
CA ILE A 246 -14.90 -6.15 -2.35
C ILE A 246 -15.59 -4.95 -1.67
N PRO A 247 -16.91 -5.01 -1.42
CA PRO A 247 -17.63 -3.95 -0.72
C PRO A 247 -17.31 -3.94 0.78
N GLY A 248 -17.66 -2.84 1.46
CA GLY A 248 -17.61 -2.76 2.93
C GLY A 248 -16.39 -2.05 3.50
N TYR A 249 -15.50 -1.52 2.65
CA TYR A 249 -14.48 -0.58 3.10
C TYR A 249 -15.14 0.75 3.47
N VAL A 250 -14.86 1.22 4.70
CA VAL A 250 -15.49 2.43 5.25
C VAL A 250 -14.91 3.67 4.57
N ASP A 251 -15.77 4.59 4.19
CA ASP A 251 -15.41 5.86 3.56
C ASP A 251 -14.68 6.78 4.53
N VAL A 252 -13.73 7.56 4.02
CA VAL A 252 -12.87 8.42 4.84
C VAL A 252 -13.65 9.50 5.58
N SER A 253 -14.72 10.01 5.01
CA SER A 253 -15.62 10.97 5.65
C SER A 253 -16.40 10.39 6.83
N GLU A 254 -16.60 9.08 6.87
CA GLU A 254 -17.21 8.39 8.02
C GLU A 254 -16.23 8.19 9.17
N VAL A 255 -14.96 7.88 8.86
CA VAL A 255 -13.90 7.65 9.85
C VAL A 255 -13.42 8.96 10.47
N LEU A 256 -13.08 9.94 9.61
CA LEU A 256 -12.50 11.22 10.02
C LEU A 256 -13.57 12.29 10.30
N ARG A 257 -14.56 11.95 11.13
CA ARG A 257 -15.53 12.95 11.63
C ARG A 257 -14.87 13.90 12.61
N PRO A 258 -15.28 15.19 12.63
CA PRO A 258 -14.85 16.09 13.69
C PRO A 258 -15.20 15.47 15.05
N ARG A 259 -14.23 15.42 15.96
CA ARG A 259 -14.49 14.97 17.34
C ARG A 259 -15.39 16.01 18.01
N SER A 260 -16.54 15.57 18.49
CA SER A 260 -17.40 16.44 19.32
C SER A 260 -16.60 16.90 20.53
N SER A 261 -16.47 18.21 20.67
CA SER A 261 -15.84 18.86 21.83
C SER A 261 -16.66 18.66 23.10
#